data_00345b86f56b305c16cbff0cfee0baf5
#
_entry.id   00345b86f56b305c16cbff0cfee0baf5
#
_cell.length_a   1.000
_cell.length_b   1.000
_cell.length_c   1.000
_cell.angle_alpha   90.00
_cell.angle_beta   90.00
_cell.angle_gamma   90.00
#
_symmetry.space_group_name_H-M   'P 1'
#
loop_
_entity.id
_entity.type
_entity.pdbx_description
1 polymer ?
#
loop_
_entity_poly.entity_id
_entity_poly.type
_entity_poly.pdbx_seq_one_letter_code
_entity_poly.pdbx_strand_id
1 'polypeptide(L)'
;VQQDYLIGLSTVMFIVGVLNSISLLVLGIENPFFYGFLAAILLLIPYVGIFIGSLIPALIALITKDSYIYSVLVIGSFSFIQFIEGNFITPKITGSKLNINSLVAIVSIIAFSMLWGTSGMIIALPIVASLKIIFDAIPELQAYGFLLSEPQEQLLNSYARIRLKKWRQIRKNKQNN
;
A
#
# COMPACT_ATOMS: atom_id res chain seq x y z
N VAL A 1 -11.84 -11.75 9.39
CA VAL A 1 -10.56 -11.08 9.03
C VAL A 1 -10.37 -11.05 7.52
N GLN A 2 -10.42 -12.19 6.79
CA GLN A 2 -10.25 -12.22 5.33
C GLN A 2 -11.41 -11.55 4.60
N GLN A 3 -12.64 -11.76 5.05
CA GLN A 3 -13.83 -11.15 4.48
C GLN A 3 -13.81 -9.63 4.64
N ASP A 4 -13.44 -9.13 5.81
CA ASP A 4 -13.34 -7.69 6.08
C ASP A 4 -12.25 -7.02 5.22
N TYR A 5 -11.15 -7.75 4.98
CA TYR A 5 -10.08 -7.27 4.09
C TYR A 5 -10.55 -7.15 2.64
N LEU A 6 -11.24 -8.18 2.12
CA LEU A 6 -11.77 -8.15 0.74
C LEU A 6 -12.83 -7.06 0.54
N ILE A 7 -13.71 -6.87 1.52
CA ILE A 7 -14.69 -5.77 1.52
C ILE A 7 -13.96 -4.42 1.55
N GLY A 8 -12.96 -4.28 2.42
CA GLY A 8 -12.15 -3.07 2.50
C GLY A 8 -11.44 -2.76 1.19
N LEU A 9 -10.79 -3.77 0.59
CA LEU A 9 -10.09 -3.64 -0.70
C LEU A 9 -11.06 -3.24 -1.82
N SER A 10 -12.22 -3.90 -1.91
CA SER A 10 -13.26 -3.56 -2.90
C SER A 10 -13.77 -2.13 -2.72
N THR A 11 -13.91 -1.68 -1.47
CA THR A 11 -14.33 -0.30 -1.15
C THR A 11 -13.26 0.71 -1.58
N VAL A 12 -11.98 0.43 -1.31
CA VAL A 12 -10.85 1.27 -1.76
C VAL A 12 -10.84 1.35 -3.28
N MET A 13 -10.95 0.21 -3.98
CA MET A 13 -10.97 0.17 -5.44
C MET A 13 -12.12 1.00 -6.01
N PHE A 14 -13.30 0.92 -5.42
CA PHE A 14 -14.45 1.72 -5.86
C PHE A 14 -14.18 3.21 -5.69
N ILE A 15 -13.69 3.65 -4.53
CA ILE A 15 -13.36 5.06 -4.25
C ILE A 15 -12.28 5.57 -5.21
N VAL A 16 -11.19 4.82 -5.39
CA VAL A 16 -10.09 5.19 -6.29
C VAL A 16 -10.56 5.22 -7.74
N GLY A 17 -11.39 4.26 -8.15
CA GLY A 17 -12.00 4.23 -9.49
C GLY A 17 -12.83 5.48 -9.76
N VAL A 18 -13.65 5.90 -8.82
CA VAL A 18 -14.43 7.14 -8.92
C VAL A 18 -13.53 8.36 -8.97
N LEU A 19 -12.52 8.48 -8.09
CA LEU A 19 -11.60 9.62 -8.08
C LEU A 19 -10.81 9.74 -9.38
N ASN A 20 -10.25 8.63 -9.89
CA ASN A 20 -9.56 8.59 -11.16
C ASN A 20 -10.50 8.96 -12.32
N SER A 21 -11.73 8.45 -12.33
CA SER A 21 -12.72 8.79 -13.35
C SER A 21 -13.07 10.27 -13.36
N ILE A 22 -13.26 10.86 -12.18
CA ILE A 22 -13.52 12.30 -12.05
C ILE A 22 -12.33 13.11 -12.57
N SER A 23 -11.09 12.74 -12.22
CA SER A 23 -9.90 13.44 -12.70
C SER A 23 -9.79 13.42 -14.23
N LEU A 24 -10.03 12.26 -14.85
CA LEU A 24 -10.02 12.11 -16.30
C LEU A 24 -11.16 12.88 -16.97
N LEU A 25 -12.34 12.92 -16.35
CA LEU A 25 -13.50 13.67 -16.84
C LEU A 25 -13.21 15.18 -16.83
N VAL A 26 -12.61 15.70 -15.77
CA VAL A 26 -12.18 17.11 -15.66
C VAL A 26 -11.14 17.47 -16.73
N LEU A 27 -10.24 16.53 -17.04
CA LEU A 27 -9.24 16.70 -18.10
C LEU A 27 -9.82 16.48 -19.52
N GLY A 28 -11.09 16.10 -19.63
CA GLY A 28 -11.77 15.86 -20.89
C GLY A 28 -11.22 14.67 -21.66
N ILE A 29 -10.72 13.65 -20.97
CA ILE A 29 -10.22 12.41 -21.60
C ILE A 29 -11.43 11.52 -21.94
N GLU A 30 -11.40 10.92 -23.11
CA GLU A 30 -12.47 10.00 -23.57
C GLU A 30 -12.54 8.77 -22.67
N ASN A 31 -13.78 8.27 -22.48
CA ASN A 31 -14.08 7.09 -21.66
C ASN A 31 -13.48 7.13 -20.24
N PRO A 32 -13.67 8.23 -19.47
CA PRO A 32 -13.01 8.45 -18.18
C PRO A 32 -13.36 7.36 -17.15
N PHE A 33 -14.59 6.87 -17.15
CA PHE A 33 -15.03 5.80 -16.23
C PHE A 33 -14.33 4.48 -16.55
N PHE A 34 -14.17 4.15 -17.83
CA PHE A 34 -13.46 2.92 -18.22
C PHE A 34 -12.01 2.92 -17.73
N TYR A 35 -11.26 3.96 -18.02
CA TYR A 35 -9.85 4.04 -17.61
C TYR A 35 -9.68 4.22 -16.10
N GLY A 36 -10.57 4.98 -15.45
CA GLY A 36 -10.54 5.18 -14.01
C GLY A 36 -10.77 3.88 -13.23
N PHE A 37 -11.77 3.09 -13.62
CA PHE A 37 -12.03 1.79 -12.98
C PHE A 37 -11.02 0.72 -13.41
N LEU A 38 -10.54 0.74 -14.65
CA LEU A 38 -9.46 -0.14 -15.08
C LEU A 38 -8.20 0.05 -14.20
N ALA A 39 -7.82 1.29 -13.95
CA ALA A 39 -6.69 1.62 -13.07
C ALA A 39 -6.94 1.14 -11.63
N ALA A 40 -8.17 1.28 -11.13
CA ALA A 40 -8.54 0.80 -9.80
C ALA A 40 -8.49 -0.73 -9.69
N ILE A 41 -8.87 -1.47 -10.73
CA ILE A 41 -8.73 -2.93 -10.78
C ILE A 41 -7.25 -3.32 -10.80
N LEU A 42 -6.42 -2.61 -11.55
CA LEU A 42 -4.98 -2.86 -11.58
C LEU A 42 -4.30 -2.61 -10.23
N LEU A 43 -4.93 -1.87 -9.32
CA LEU A 43 -4.45 -1.68 -7.94
C LEU A 43 -4.33 -3.01 -7.15
N LEU A 44 -5.06 -4.06 -7.57
CA LEU A 44 -4.91 -5.41 -7.01
C LEU A 44 -3.48 -5.95 -7.17
N ILE A 45 -2.75 -5.48 -8.17
CA ILE A 45 -1.36 -5.86 -8.42
C ILE A 45 -0.47 -4.74 -7.86
N PRO A 46 0.17 -4.93 -6.69
CA PRO A 46 1.01 -3.90 -6.07
C PRO A 46 2.07 -3.37 -7.03
N TYR A 47 2.29 -2.07 -7.00
CA TYR A 47 3.24 -1.32 -7.84
C TYR A 47 2.89 -1.28 -9.33
N VAL A 48 2.40 -2.37 -9.92
CA VAL A 48 2.03 -2.46 -11.35
C VAL A 48 0.81 -1.60 -11.66
N GLY A 49 -0.18 -1.62 -10.75
CA GLY A 49 -1.44 -0.88 -10.93
C GLY A 49 -1.22 0.63 -11.13
N ILE A 50 -0.30 1.23 -10.38
CA ILE A 50 -0.02 2.66 -10.46
C ILE A 50 0.59 3.02 -11.81
N PHE A 51 1.63 2.28 -12.23
CA PHE A 51 2.34 2.58 -13.48
C PHE A 51 1.46 2.33 -14.70
N ILE A 52 0.89 1.15 -14.83
CA ILE A 52 0.07 0.79 -16.01
C ILE A 52 -1.25 1.57 -15.99
N GLY A 53 -1.86 1.70 -14.81
CA GLY A 53 -3.13 2.41 -14.65
C GLY A 53 -3.08 3.88 -15.05
N SER A 54 -1.99 4.58 -14.79
CA SER A 54 -1.79 5.96 -15.22
C SER A 54 -1.24 6.09 -16.65
N LEU A 55 -0.42 5.13 -17.10
CA LEU A 55 0.22 5.17 -18.40
C LEU A 55 -0.78 5.08 -19.55
N ILE A 56 -1.76 4.18 -19.46
CA ILE A 56 -2.75 3.99 -20.52
C ILE A 56 -3.53 5.29 -20.80
N PRO A 57 -4.21 5.93 -19.83
CA PRO A 57 -4.92 7.18 -20.08
C PRO A 57 -3.99 8.34 -20.41
N ALA A 58 -2.73 8.34 -19.94
CA ALA A 58 -1.75 9.34 -20.34
C ALA A 58 -1.36 9.22 -21.82
N LEU A 59 -1.19 8.00 -22.34
CA LEU A 59 -0.94 7.76 -23.76
C LEU A 59 -2.16 8.15 -24.61
N ILE A 60 -3.38 7.84 -24.16
CA ILE A 60 -4.60 8.28 -24.83
C ILE A 60 -4.64 9.82 -24.88
N ALA A 61 -4.36 10.49 -23.75
CA ALA A 61 -4.27 11.95 -23.71
C ALA A 61 -3.25 12.50 -24.70
N LEU A 62 -2.09 11.83 -24.84
CA LEU A 62 -1.04 12.25 -25.75
C LEU A 62 -1.46 12.17 -27.22
N ILE A 63 -2.29 11.17 -27.56
CA ILE A 63 -2.75 10.93 -28.94
C ILE A 63 -3.97 11.79 -29.28
N THR A 64 -4.87 12.01 -28.30
CA THR A 64 -6.17 12.64 -28.54
C THR A 64 -6.20 14.14 -28.24
N LYS A 65 -5.21 14.68 -27.52
CA LYS A 65 -5.13 16.10 -27.16
C LYS A 65 -3.99 16.79 -27.90
N ASP A 66 -4.20 18.04 -28.24
CA ASP A 66 -3.21 18.87 -28.98
C ASP A 66 -1.98 19.26 -28.14
N SER A 67 -1.94 18.90 -26.86
CA SER A 67 -0.86 19.28 -25.94
C SER A 67 -0.47 18.12 -25.02
N TYR A 68 0.85 17.87 -24.93
CA TYR A 68 1.44 16.91 -24.00
C TYR A 68 1.13 17.20 -22.53
N ILE A 69 0.71 18.43 -22.21
CA ILE A 69 0.38 18.87 -20.86
C ILE A 69 -0.74 18.03 -20.25
N TYR A 70 -1.71 17.57 -21.07
CA TYR A 70 -2.78 16.69 -20.60
C TYR A 70 -2.27 15.35 -20.11
N SER A 71 -1.26 14.75 -20.78
CA SER A 71 -0.63 13.51 -20.33
C SER A 71 0.10 13.69 -18.99
N VAL A 72 0.81 14.82 -18.82
CA VAL A 72 1.47 15.17 -17.56
C VAL A 72 0.45 15.36 -16.44
N LEU A 73 -0.68 16.04 -16.73
CA LEU A 73 -1.76 16.24 -15.76
C LEU A 73 -2.45 14.91 -15.38
N VAL A 74 -2.61 13.98 -16.32
CA VAL A 74 -3.12 12.63 -16.02
C VAL A 74 -2.19 11.91 -15.05
N ILE A 75 -0.89 11.85 -15.34
CA ILE A 75 0.09 11.20 -14.46
C ILE A 75 0.13 11.89 -13.09
N GLY A 76 0.11 13.21 -13.06
CA GLY A 76 0.10 14.01 -11.83
C GLY A 76 -1.14 13.77 -10.97
N SER A 77 -2.33 13.76 -11.57
CA SER A 77 -3.59 13.52 -10.87
C SER A 77 -3.67 12.09 -10.30
N PHE A 78 -3.26 11.09 -11.08
CA PHE A 78 -3.20 9.70 -10.63
C PHE A 78 -2.19 9.52 -9.49
N SER A 79 -1.01 10.13 -9.60
CA SER A 79 -0.01 10.12 -8.53
C SER A 79 -0.53 10.77 -7.25
N PHE A 80 -1.26 11.87 -7.36
CA PHE A 80 -1.88 12.54 -6.22
C PHE A 80 -2.99 11.69 -5.59
N ILE A 81 -3.86 11.09 -6.40
CA ILE A 81 -4.91 10.17 -5.92
C ILE A 81 -4.28 8.97 -5.22
N GLN A 82 -3.19 8.42 -5.78
CA GLN A 82 -2.45 7.32 -5.18
C GLN A 82 -1.81 7.70 -3.84
N PHE A 83 -1.29 8.93 -3.73
CA PHE A 83 -0.79 9.45 -2.46
C PHE A 83 -1.89 9.51 -1.40
N ILE A 84 -3.08 10.01 -1.77
CA ILE A 84 -4.24 10.04 -0.86
C ILE A 84 -4.70 8.62 -0.52
N GLU A 85 -4.74 7.72 -1.50
CA GLU A 85 -5.11 6.33 -1.29
C GLU A 85 -4.22 5.65 -0.27
N GLY A 86 -2.89 5.65 -0.49
CA GLY A 86 -1.94 4.96 0.37
C GLY A 86 -1.81 5.55 1.77
N ASN A 87 -1.96 6.88 1.93
CA ASN A 87 -1.76 7.54 3.22
C ASN A 87 -3.04 7.77 4.02
N PHE A 88 -4.21 7.83 3.36
CA PHE A 88 -5.47 8.17 4.03
C PHE A 88 -6.58 7.15 3.82
N ILE A 89 -6.83 6.72 2.57
CA ILE A 89 -7.99 5.88 2.24
C ILE A 89 -7.75 4.46 2.74
N THR A 90 -6.67 3.83 2.30
CA THR A 90 -6.32 2.45 2.66
C THR A 90 -6.15 2.27 4.17
N PRO A 91 -5.40 3.11 4.93
CA PRO A 91 -5.29 2.96 6.37
C PRO A 91 -6.61 3.09 7.12
N LYS A 92 -7.54 3.93 6.63
CA LYS A 92 -8.85 4.12 7.26
C LYS A 92 -9.83 2.98 6.99
N ILE A 93 -9.79 2.41 5.79
CA ILE A 93 -10.78 1.40 5.34
C ILE A 93 -10.32 0.00 5.68
N THR A 94 -9.11 -0.37 5.30
CA THR A 94 -8.53 -1.70 5.56
C THR A 94 -7.94 -1.81 6.96
N GLY A 95 -7.61 -0.67 7.57
CA GLY A 95 -6.92 -0.61 8.86
C GLY A 95 -5.49 -1.15 8.76
N SER A 96 -4.72 -0.97 9.83
CA SER A 96 -3.35 -1.53 9.96
C SER A 96 -3.38 -3.04 10.26
N LYS A 97 -4.38 -3.77 9.77
CA LYS A 97 -4.64 -5.17 10.16
C LYS A 97 -3.63 -6.16 9.60
N LEU A 98 -2.87 -5.78 8.58
CA LEU A 98 -1.94 -6.72 7.96
C LEU A 98 -0.50 -6.58 8.46
N ASN A 99 -0.12 -5.65 9.30
CA ASN A 99 1.23 -5.48 9.91
C ASN A 99 2.34 -6.36 9.28
N ILE A 100 2.37 -6.43 7.95
CA ILE A 100 3.33 -7.22 7.18
C ILE A 100 4.47 -6.31 6.77
N ASN A 101 5.70 -6.74 7.01
CA ASN A 101 6.89 -6.04 6.56
C ASN A 101 6.86 -5.87 5.03
N SER A 102 7.15 -4.66 4.56
CA SER A 102 7.15 -4.33 3.12
C SER A 102 8.08 -5.24 2.30
N LEU A 103 9.23 -5.63 2.86
CA LEU A 103 10.14 -6.57 2.20
C LEU A 103 9.50 -7.95 2.05
N VAL A 104 8.84 -8.45 3.09
CA VAL A 104 8.11 -9.73 3.04
C VAL A 104 6.99 -9.66 2.01
N ALA A 105 6.27 -8.54 1.94
CA ALA A 105 5.24 -8.34 0.93
C ALA A 105 5.80 -8.44 -0.49
N ILE A 106 6.89 -7.74 -0.79
CA ILE A 106 7.54 -7.75 -2.12
C ILE A 106 8.04 -9.16 -2.47
N VAL A 107 8.79 -9.80 -1.56
CA VAL A 107 9.32 -11.15 -1.78
C VAL A 107 8.19 -12.15 -2.02
N SER A 108 7.11 -12.05 -1.25
CA SER A 108 5.94 -12.93 -1.40
C SER A 108 5.26 -12.73 -2.76
N ILE A 109 5.07 -11.48 -3.20
CA ILE A 109 4.49 -11.18 -4.50
C ILE A 109 5.33 -11.79 -5.62
N ILE A 110 6.67 -11.65 -5.55
CA ILE A 110 7.59 -12.23 -6.53
C ILE A 110 7.48 -13.76 -6.51
N ALA A 111 7.56 -14.39 -5.34
CA ALA A 111 7.50 -15.83 -5.19
C ALA A 111 6.17 -16.41 -5.72
N PHE A 112 5.05 -15.82 -5.35
CA PHE A 112 3.73 -16.25 -5.80
C PHE A 112 3.51 -15.97 -7.29
N SER A 113 4.11 -14.90 -7.84
CA SER A 113 4.07 -14.62 -9.27
C SER A 113 4.81 -15.68 -10.08
N MET A 114 5.91 -16.21 -9.57
CA MET A 114 6.66 -17.30 -10.21
C MET A 114 5.88 -18.63 -10.19
N LEU A 115 5.03 -18.86 -9.18
CA LEU A 115 4.23 -20.09 -9.05
C LEU A 115 2.94 -20.04 -9.90
N TRP A 116 2.22 -18.92 -9.88
CA TRP A 116 0.87 -18.81 -10.47
C TRP A 116 0.66 -17.55 -11.32
N GLY A 117 1.73 -16.90 -11.75
CA GLY A 117 1.65 -15.70 -12.58
C GLY A 117 0.93 -14.54 -11.86
N THR A 118 0.13 -13.78 -12.61
CA THR A 118 -0.64 -12.63 -12.11
C THR A 118 -1.65 -13.01 -11.03
N SER A 119 -2.26 -14.19 -11.12
CA SER A 119 -3.17 -14.70 -10.08
C SER A 119 -2.44 -14.89 -8.75
N GLY A 120 -1.20 -15.39 -8.79
CA GLY A 120 -0.35 -15.53 -7.61
C GLY A 120 -0.06 -14.20 -6.94
N MET A 121 0.21 -13.14 -7.71
CA MET A 121 0.43 -11.79 -7.15
C MET A 121 -0.76 -11.29 -6.33
N ILE A 122 -1.97 -11.53 -6.81
CA ILE A 122 -3.21 -11.07 -6.16
C ILE A 122 -3.43 -11.78 -4.83
N ILE A 123 -3.18 -13.11 -4.78
CA ILE A 123 -3.43 -13.91 -3.58
C ILE A 123 -2.23 -13.94 -2.61
N ALA A 124 -1.06 -13.43 -3.00
CA ALA A 124 0.15 -13.46 -2.18
C ALA A 124 -0.05 -12.82 -0.81
N LEU A 125 -0.53 -11.58 -0.77
CA LEU A 125 -0.73 -10.85 0.49
C LEU A 125 -1.80 -11.48 1.42
N PRO A 126 -2.98 -11.89 0.95
CA PRO A 126 -3.93 -12.64 1.77
C PRO A 126 -3.36 -13.92 2.38
N ILE A 127 -2.57 -14.68 1.61
CA ILE A 127 -1.95 -15.92 2.11
C ILE A 127 -0.92 -15.61 3.18
N VAL A 128 -0.01 -14.65 2.93
CA VAL A 128 1.02 -14.27 3.91
C VAL A 128 0.41 -13.70 5.17
N ALA A 129 -0.66 -12.90 5.06
CA ALA A 129 -1.41 -12.41 6.21
C ALA A 129 -2.01 -13.56 7.04
N SER A 130 -2.56 -14.56 6.38
CA SER A 130 -3.10 -15.75 7.05
C SER A 130 -2.00 -16.56 7.75
N LEU A 131 -0.85 -16.75 7.09
CA LEU A 131 0.32 -17.41 7.70
C LEU A 131 0.83 -16.65 8.91
N LYS A 132 0.90 -15.31 8.83
CA LYS A 132 1.30 -14.48 9.96
C LYS A 132 0.37 -14.65 11.15
N ILE A 133 -0.93 -14.66 10.95
CA ILE A 133 -1.91 -14.87 12.02
C ILE A 133 -1.70 -16.24 12.69
N ILE A 134 -1.42 -17.28 11.91
CA ILE A 134 -1.14 -18.63 12.42
C ILE A 134 0.16 -18.62 13.22
N PHE A 135 1.23 -17.99 12.71
CA PHE A 135 2.51 -17.91 13.40
C PHE A 135 2.43 -17.10 14.70
N ASP A 136 1.66 -16.01 14.71
CA ASP A 136 1.44 -15.22 15.93
C ASP A 136 0.63 -15.98 17.00
N ALA A 137 -0.24 -16.93 16.58
CA ALA A 137 -1.09 -17.72 17.47
C ALA A 137 -0.36 -18.90 18.13
N ILE A 138 0.72 -19.40 17.54
CA ILE A 138 1.47 -20.58 18.01
C ILE A 138 2.75 -20.10 18.72
N PRO A 139 2.93 -20.39 20.04
CA PRO A 139 4.08 -19.88 20.82
C PRO A 139 5.45 -20.21 20.20
N GLU A 140 5.61 -21.41 19.63
CA GLU A 140 6.86 -21.88 19.01
C GLU A 140 7.17 -21.17 17.70
N LEU A 141 6.16 -20.58 17.03
CA LEU A 141 6.28 -19.92 15.71
C LEU A 141 6.25 -18.38 15.80
N GLN A 142 6.09 -17.81 17.00
CA GLN A 142 6.02 -16.35 17.20
C GLN A 142 7.26 -15.61 16.65
N ALA A 143 8.44 -16.24 16.69
CA ALA A 143 9.66 -15.67 16.11
C ALA A 143 9.53 -15.44 14.60
N TYR A 144 8.86 -16.33 13.87
CA TYR A 144 8.58 -16.18 12.44
C TYR A 144 7.48 -15.14 12.20
N GLY A 145 6.43 -15.11 13.05
CA GLY A 145 5.41 -14.05 13.01
C GLY A 145 6.02 -12.65 13.19
N PHE A 146 7.00 -12.52 14.09
CA PHE A 146 7.74 -11.27 14.30
C PHE A 146 8.55 -10.87 13.07
N LEU A 147 9.22 -11.81 12.39
CA LEU A 147 9.96 -11.53 11.14
C LEU A 147 9.05 -11.06 10.00
N LEU A 148 7.81 -11.55 9.97
CA LEU A 148 6.81 -11.13 8.99
C LEU A 148 6.20 -9.76 9.34
N SER A 149 6.36 -9.29 10.58
CA SER A 149 5.76 -8.04 11.07
C SER A 149 6.53 -6.82 10.60
N GLU A 150 5.82 -5.72 10.42
CA GLU A 150 6.45 -4.42 10.24
C GLU A 150 7.17 -4.01 11.54
N PRO A 151 8.41 -3.49 11.49
CA PRO A 151 9.10 -2.99 12.67
C PRO A 151 8.22 -1.92 13.34
N GLN A 152 7.68 -2.19 14.52
CA GLN A 152 6.85 -1.21 15.21
C GLN A 152 7.73 -0.04 15.64
N GLU A 153 7.62 1.09 14.94
CA GLU A 153 8.28 2.35 15.33
C GLU A 153 8.00 2.72 16.79
N GLN A 154 6.84 2.34 17.32
CA GLN A 154 6.49 2.55 18.72
C GLN A 154 7.40 1.79 19.68
N LEU A 155 7.86 0.59 19.35
CA LEU A 155 8.82 -0.15 20.17
C LEU A 155 10.20 0.48 20.08
N LEU A 156 10.67 0.84 18.89
CA LEU A 156 11.95 1.53 18.69
C LEU A 156 11.97 2.88 19.44
N ASN A 157 10.90 3.65 19.35
CA ASN A 157 10.73 4.91 20.07
C ASN A 157 10.62 4.70 21.59
N SER A 158 10.01 3.61 22.05
CA SER A 158 9.93 3.23 23.47
C SER A 158 11.33 2.87 24.01
N TYR A 159 12.07 2.01 23.33
CA TYR A 159 13.45 1.65 23.69
C TYR A 159 14.38 2.84 23.65
N ALA A 160 14.28 3.69 22.64
CA ALA A 160 15.06 4.94 22.55
C ALA A 160 14.75 5.89 23.72
N ARG A 161 13.47 6.06 24.10
CA ARG A 161 13.08 6.89 25.25
C ARG A 161 13.57 6.32 26.57
N ILE A 162 13.51 5.00 26.76
CA ILE A 162 14.02 4.33 27.97
C ILE A 162 15.53 4.51 28.07
N ARG A 163 16.27 4.32 26.97
CA ARG A 163 17.72 4.53 26.89
C ARG A 163 18.12 5.97 27.20
N LEU A 164 17.41 6.93 26.62
CA LEU A 164 17.64 8.36 26.88
C LEU A 164 17.34 8.76 28.34
N LYS A 165 16.27 8.21 28.95
CA LYS A 165 15.97 8.42 30.38
C LYS A 165 17.11 7.87 31.26
N LYS A 166 17.58 6.64 30.97
CA LYS A 166 18.69 6.01 31.72
C LYS A 166 19.99 6.83 31.61
N TRP A 167 20.30 7.32 30.41
CA TRP A 167 21.46 8.20 30.19
C TRP A 167 21.37 9.55 30.93
N ARG A 168 20.19 10.16 30.97
CA ARG A 168 19.93 11.38 31.71
C ARG A 168 20.08 11.20 33.23
N GLN A 169 19.64 10.08 33.77
CA GLN A 169 19.80 9.74 35.19
C GLN A 169 21.27 9.53 35.55
N ILE A 170 22.02 8.79 34.75
CA ILE A 170 23.46 8.58 34.98
C ILE A 170 24.24 9.93 34.95
N ARG A 171 23.89 10.82 34.04
CA ARG A 171 24.51 12.17 33.97
C ARG A 171 24.20 13.03 35.21
N LYS A 172 22.93 12.98 35.68
CA LYS A 172 22.56 13.73 36.92
C LYS A 172 23.26 13.20 38.16
N ASN A 173 23.42 11.90 38.29
CA ASN A 173 24.13 11.29 39.43
C ASN A 173 25.65 11.61 39.40
N LYS A 174 26.25 11.79 38.19
CA LYS A 174 27.67 12.21 38.08
C LYS A 174 27.91 13.68 38.38
N GLN A 175 26.87 14.53 38.34
CA GLN A 175 27.01 15.96 38.68
C GLN A 175 26.75 16.25 40.18
N ASN A 176 26.12 15.29 40.89
CA ASN A 176 25.80 15.44 42.32
C ASN A 176 26.83 14.75 43.27
N ASN A 177 27.85 14.08 42.70
CA ASN A 177 29.03 13.55 43.40
C ASN A 177 30.30 14.32 42.95
#